data_0f9cf9f659cb18b6adca1ea6ba6c03fc
#
_entry.id   0f9cf9f659cb18b6adca1ea6ba6c03fc
#
_cell.length_a   1.000
_cell.length_b   1.000
_cell.length_c   1.000
_cell.angle_alpha   90.00
_cell.angle_beta   90.00
_cell.angle_gamma   90.00
#
_symmetry.space_group_name_H-M   'P 1'
#
loop_
_entity.id
_entity.type
_entity.pdbx_description
1 polymer ?
#
loop_
_entity_poly.entity_id
_entity_poly.type
_entity_poly.pdbx_seq_one_letter_code
_entity_poly.pdbx_strand_id
1 'polypeptide(L)'
;MAKKHKKMGREAYEAELATLEVELVKLQGWIKQQGLKVAVIFEGRDSAGKGGAIKRIAYRLSPRVVRVVALPTPTDREKTQWYFQRYVPHLPSAGEMVLFDRSWYNRAGV
;
A
#
# COMPACT_ATOMS: atom_id res chain seq x y z
N MET A 1 1.19 12.22 29.21
CA MET A 1 0.40 11.09 28.69
C MET A 1 0.44 10.99 27.17
N ALA A 2 0.02 12.03 26.49
CA ALA A 2 0.00 12.02 25.02
C ALA A 2 1.39 11.76 24.41
N LYS A 3 2.40 12.40 24.97
CA LYS A 3 3.78 12.25 24.49
C LYS A 3 4.27 10.81 24.62
N LYS A 4 4.05 10.23 25.79
CA LYS A 4 4.49 8.89 26.08
C LYS A 4 3.76 7.88 25.19
N HIS A 5 2.46 8.08 25.05
CA HIS A 5 1.64 7.23 24.20
C HIS A 5 2.10 7.29 22.74
N LYS A 6 2.41 8.50 22.29
CA LYS A 6 2.86 8.72 20.93
C LYS A 6 4.20 8.01 20.68
N LYS A 7 5.10 8.08 21.66
CA LYS A 7 6.40 7.42 21.56
C LYS A 7 6.24 5.90 21.49
N MET A 8 5.38 5.37 22.33
CA MET A 8 5.12 3.94 22.34
C MET A 8 4.44 3.51 21.04
N GLY A 9 3.55 4.35 20.55
CA GLY A 9 2.90 4.10 19.27
C GLY A 9 3.90 4.03 18.14
N ARG A 10 4.93 4.87 18.20
CA ARG A 10 5.96 4.90 17.19
C ARG A 10 6.79 3.61 17.19
N GLU A 11 7.18 3.17 18.38
CA GLU A 11 7.95 1.93 18.52
C GLU A 11 7.12 0.72 18.06
N ALA A 12 5.84 0.71 18.43
CA ALA A 12 4.94 -0.35 18.01
C ALA A 12 4.76 -0.33 16.50
N TYR A 13 4.64 0.86 15.93
CA TYR A 13 4.51 1.04 14.49
C TYR A 13 5.72 0.47 13.76
N GLU A 14 6.93 0.80 14.24
CA GLU A 14 8.16 0.31 13.63
C GLU A 14 8.26 -1.21 13.71
N ALA A 15 7.87 -1.78 14.83
CA ALA A 15 7.89 -3.23 15.00
C ALA A 15 6.90 -3.91 14.06
N GLU A 16 5.71 -3.35 13.94
CA GLU A 16 4.70 -3.88 13.04
C GLU A 16 5.13 -3.77 11.59
N LEU A 17 5.78 -2.67 11.24
CA LEU A 17 6.26 -2.46 9.90
C LEU A 17 7.33 -3.48 9.55
N ALA A 18 8.25 -3.75 10.47
CA ALA A 18 9.28 -4.75 10.27
C ALA A 18 8.68 -6.14 10.08
N THR A 19 7.66 -6.47 10.87
CA THR A 19 6.96 -7.73 10.75
C THR A 19 6.28 -7.84 9.38
N LEU A 20 5.64 -6.76 8.96
CA LEU A 20 4.96 -6.72 7.68
C LEU A 20 5.96 -6.92 6.52
N GLU A 21 7.12 -6.29 6.61
CA GLU A 21 8.17 -6.45 5.60
C GLU A 21 8.55 -7.93 5.44
N VAL A 22 8.76 -8.61 6.55
CA VAL A 22 9.14 -10.03 6.54
C VAL A 22 8.02 -10.87 5.92
N GLU A 23 6.78 -10.60 6.31
CA GLU A 23 5.64 -11.36 5.78
C GLU A 23 5.47 -11.14 4.29
N LEU A 24 5.67 -9.91 3.82
CA LEU A 24 5.53 -9.62 2.41
C LEU A 24 6.65 -10.25 1.57
N VAL A 25 7.86 -10.33 2.12
CA VAL A 25 8.95 -11.01 1.44
C VAL A 25 8.65 -12.48 1.28
N LYS A 26 8.11 -13.11 2.32
CA LYS A 26 7.69 -14.51 2.25
C LYS A 26 6.57 -14.69 1.25
N LEU A 27 5.60 -13.80 1.28
CA LEU A 27 4.47 -13.83 0.38
C LEU A 27 4.93 -13.69 -1.07
N GLN A 28 5.91 -12.83 -1.31
CA GLN A 28 6.47 -12.63 -2.63
C GLN A 28 6.95 -13.94 -3.25
N GLY A 29 7.69 -14.72 -2.46
CA GLY A 29 8.19 -16.01 -2.92
C GLY A 29 7.04 -16.96 -3.25
N TRP A 30 6.03 -16.97 -2.42
CA TRP A 30 4.86 -17.79 -2.59
C TRP A 30 4.09 -17.40 -3.85
N ILE A 31 3.90 -16.10 -4.04
CA ILE A 31 3.20 -15.55 -5.21
C ILE A 31 3.89 -15.98 -6.48
N LYS A 32 5.20 -15.86 -6.52
CA LYS A 32 5.98 -16.22 -7.69
C LYS A 32 5.89 -17.71 -7.97
N GLN A 33 6.00 -18.51 -6.93
CA GLN A 33 5.98 -19.97 -7.07
C GLN A 33 4.62 -20.50 -7.48
N GLN A 34 3.56 -19.96 -6.93
CA GLN A 34 2.20 -20.44 -7.15
C GLN A 34 1.44 -19.68 -8.25
N GLY A 35 2.04 -18.64 -8.81
CA GLY A 35 1.35 -17.85 -9.82
C GLY A 35 0.15 -17.09 -9.29
N LEU A 36 0.22 -16.65 -8.05
CA LEU A 36 -0.90 -15.95 -7.42
C LEU A 36 -1.00 -14.51 -7.91
N LYS A 37 -2.17 -13.92 -7.72
CA LYS A 37 -2.43 -12.51 -8.02
C LYS A 37 -2.82 -11.85 -6.72
N VAL A 38 -1.99 -10.93 -6.24
CA VAL A 38 -2.23 -10.32 -4.94
C VAL A 38 -2.20 -8.80 -5.06
N ALA A 39 -3.21 -8.16 -4.51
CA ALA A 39 -3.28 -6.71 -4.42
C ALA A 39 -3.34 -6.33 -2.94
N VAL A 40 -2.44 -5.46 -2.54
CA VAL A 40 -2.39 -4.95 -1.16
C VAL A 40 -2.73 -3.48 -1.19
N ILE A 41 -3.68 -3.06 -0.39
CA ILE A 41 -4.11 -1.67 -0.36
C ILE A 41 -3.67 -1.03 0.94
N PHE A 42 -2.89 0.04 0.81
CA PHE A 42 -2.48 0.85 1.96
C PHE A 42 -3.36 2.07 2.01
N GLU A 43 -4.09 2.22 3.09
CA GLU A 43 -4.99 3.35 3.26
C GLU A 43 -4.50 4.27 4.37
N GLY A 44 -4.82 5.54 4.23
CA GLY A 44 -4.48 6.51 5.25
C GLY A 44 -4.10 7.84 4.65
N ARG A 45 -3.72 8.74 5.54
CA ARG A 45 -3.27 10.07 5.13
C ARG A 45 -1.79 10.04 4.82
N ASP A 46 -1.39 10.81 3.82
CA ASP A 46 0.02 10.93 3.50
C ASP A 46 0.83 11.44 4.67
N SER A 47 0.25 12.34 5.45
CA SER A 47 0.94 12.92 6.60
C SER A 47 1.22 11.92 7.72
N ALA A 48 0.66 10.74 7.64
CA ALA A 48 0.88 9.70 8.65
C ALA A 48 2.12 8.84 8.35
N GLY A 49 2.88 9.19 7.33
CA GLY A 49 4.08 8.43 6.98
C GLY A 49 3.83 7.21 6.12
N LYS A 50 2.62 7.09 5.59
CA LYS A 50 2.23 5.94 4.77
C LYS A 50 3.12 5.79 3.53
N GLY A 51 3.42 6.90 2.85
CA GLY A 51 4.25 6.85 1.66
C GLY A 51 5.64 6.35 1.94
N GLY A 52 6.21 6.76 3.08
CA GLY A 52 7.51 6.28 3.51
C GLY A 52 7.50 4.80 3.83
N ALA A 53 6.43 4.33 4.46
CA ALA A 53 6.28 2.94 4.80
C ALA A 53 6.21 2.07 3.54
N ILE A 54 5.45 2.51 2.55
CA ILE A 54 5.31 1.78 1.30
C ILE A 54 6.64 1.71 0.56
N LYS A 55 7.37 2.81 0.52
CA LYS A 55 8.69 2.85 -0.12
C LYS A 55 9.66 1.90 0.56
N ARG A 56 9.64 1.89 1.88
CA ARG A 56 10.53 1.03 2.65
C ARG A 56 10.23 -0.44 2.39
N ILE A 57 8.96 -0.78 2.35
CA ILE A 57 8.54 -2.15 2.05
C ILE A 57 8.91 -2.52 0.62
N ALA A 58 8.58 -1.67 -0.33
CA ALA A 58 8.84 -1.93 -1.75
C ALA A 58 10.33 -2.10 -2.04
N TYR A 59 11.17 -1.39 -1.30
CA TYR A 59 12.62 -1.50 -1.46
C TYR A 59 13.13 -2.91 -1.21
N ARG A 60 12.45 -3.64 -0.32
CA ARG A 60 12.83 -5.01 0.03
C ARG A 60 12.28 -6.06 -0.92
N LEU A 61 11.36 -5.66 -1.79
CA LEU A 61 10.68 -6.60 -2.67
C LEU A 61 11.21 -6.50 -4.09
N SER A 62 11.07 -7.57 -4.85
CA SER A 62 11.58 -7.62 -6.22
C SER A 62 10.70 -6.80 -7.16
N PRO A 63 11.28 -5.87 -7.92
CA PRO A 63 10.48 -5.10 -8.88
C PRO A 63 9.90 -5.94 -10.01
N ARG A 64 10.38 -7.17 -10.17
CA ARG A 64 9.82 -8.08 -11.16
C ARG A 64 8.50 -8.68 -10.72
N VAL A 65 8.29 -8.72 -9.41
CA VAL A 65 7.10 -9.34 -8.82
C VAL A 65 6.15 -8.29 -8.28
N VAL A 66 6.70 -7.18 -7.76
CA VAL A 66 5.94 -6.18 -7.03
C VAL A 66 5.98 -4.83 -7.72
N ARG A 67 4.82 -4.21 -7.87
CA ARG A 67 4.68 -2.85 -8.39
C ARG A 67 3.96 -2.01 -7.35
N VAL A 68 4.32 -0.73 -7.29
CA VAL A 68 3.63 0.22 -6.43
C VAL A 68 2.84 1.16 -7.33
N VAL A 69 1.56 1.30 -7.03
CA VAL A 69 0.68 2.17 -7.80
C VAL A 69 0.05 3.20 -6.87
N ALA A 70 0.29 4.46 -7.14
CA ALA A 70 -0.30 5.56 -6.40
C ALA A 70 -1.12 6.38 -7.38
N LEU A 71 -2.43 6.32 -7.24
CA LEU A 71 -3.32 7.06 -8.12
C LEU A 71 -3.58 8.45 -7.54
N PRO A 72 -3.58 9.48 -8.39
CA PRO A 72 -3.84 10.84 -7.92
C PRO A 72 -5.30 11.01 -7.54
N THR A 73 -5.62 12.19 -7.02
CA THR A 73 -7.01 12.53 -6.70
C THR A 73 -7.88 12.30 -7.93
N PRO A 74 -9.04 11.68 -7.77
CA PRO A 74 -9.93 11.43 -8.91
C PRO A 74 -10.32 12.72 -9.63
N THR A 75 -10.35 12.65 -10.95
CA THR A 75 -10.86 13.75 -11.76
C THR A 75 -12.38 13.80 -11.61
N ASP A 76 -13.00 14.89 -12.07
CA ASP A 76 -14.45 14.99 -12.03
C ASP A 76 -15.12 13.84 -12.79
N ARG A 77 -14.52 13.46 -13.90
CA ARG A 77 -15.03 12.33 -14.67
C ARG A 77 -14.91 11.03 -13.89
N GLU A 78 -13.77 10.82 -13.25
CA GLU A 78 -13.53 9.61 -12.48
C GLU A 78 -14.45 9.48 -11.27
N LYS A 79 -14.86 10.61 -10.70
CA LYS A 79 -15.79 10.59 -9.57
C LYS A 79 -17.15 10.03 -9.94
N THR A 80 -17.51 10.05 -11.21
CA THR A 80 -18.77 9.50 -11.68
C THR A 80 -18.69 8.04 -12.07
N GLN A 81 -17.50 7.50 -12.07
CA GLN A 81 -17.26 6.11 -12.43
C GLN A 81 -17.38 5.18 -11.23
N TRP A 82 -17.49 3.91 -11.52
CA TRP A 82 -17.45 2.90 -10.45
C TRP A 82 -16.18 3.05 -9.64
N TYR A 83 -16.30 2.93 -8.33
CA TYR A 83 -15.23 3.21 -7.39
C TYR A 83 -13.89 2.56 -7.75
N PHE A 84 -13.89 1.29 -8.10
CA PHE A 84 -12.66 0.57 -8.40
C PHE A 84 -12.22 0.66 -9.86
N GLN A 85 -12.98 1.33 -10.69
CA GLN A 85 -12.72 1.35 -12.13
C GLN A 85 -11.30 1.81 -12.48
N ARG A 86 -10.80 2.82 -11.80
CA ARG A 86 -9.48 3.34 -12.09
C ARG A 86 -8.35 2.42 -11.59
N TYR A 87 -8.67 1.47 -10.73
CA TYR A 87 -7.68 0.51 -10.23
C TYR A 87 -7.56 -0.71 -11.13
N VAL A 88 -8.60 -1.02 -11.86
CA VAL A 88 -8.65 -2.24 -12.67
C VAL A 88 -7.47 -2.39 -13.63
N PRO A 89 -7.04 -1.34 -14.36
CA PRO A 89 -5.92 -1.49 -15.29
C PRO A 89 -4.59 -1.84 -14.59
N HIS A 90 -4.53 -1.67 -13.29
CA HIS A 90 -3.30 -1.89 -12.53
C HIS A 90 -3.31 -3.19 -11.72
N LEU A 91 -4.35 -3.98 -11.85
CA LEU A 91 -4.44 -5.24 -11.11
C LEU A 91 -3.35 -6.21 -11.54
N PRO A 92 -2.91 -7.08 -10.62
CA PRO A 92 -1.78 -7.96 -10.92
C PRO A 92 -2.12 -9.09 -11.89
N SER A 93 -1.11 -9.49 -12.63
CA SER A 93 -1.16 -10.72 -13.40
C SER A 93 -0.66 -11.87 -12.53
N ALA A 94 -0.73 -13.08 -13.04
CA ALA A 94 -0.27 -14.25 -12.29
C ALA A 94 1.20 -14.10 -11.91
N GLY A 95 1.49 -14.34 -10.63
CA GLY A 95 2.84 -14.22 -10.12
C GLY A 95 3.25 -12.78 -9.78
N GLU A 96 2.29 -11.87 -9.71
CA GLU A 96 2.55 -10.46 -9.40
C GLU A 96 1.82 -10.00 -8.15
N MET A 97 2.41 -9.00 -7.49
CA MET A 97 1.79 -8.32 -6.38
C MET A 97 1.79 -6.82 -6.68
N VAL A 98 0.68 -6.17 -6.43
CA VAL A 98 0.57 -4.72 -6.59
C VAL A 98 0.27 -4.11 -5.25
N LEU A 99 1.04 -3.09 -4.88
CA LEU A 99 0.82 -2.33 -3.66
C LEU A 99 0.14 -1.02 -4.06
N PHE A 100 -1.11 -0.87 -3.67
CA PHE A 100 -1.86 0.34 -3.96
C PHE A 100 -1.74 1.31 -2.80
N ASP A 101 -1.28 2.51 -3.11
CA ASP A 101 -1.23 3.60 -2.15
C ASP A 101 -2.50 4.42 -2.32
N ARG A 102 -3.41 4.29 -1.37
CA ARG A 102 -4.68 4.98 -1.41
C ARG A 102 -4.73 6.05 -0.33
N SER A 103 -4.51 7.29 -0.73
CA SER A 103 -4.54 8.41 0.18
C SER A 103 -5.94 8.92 0.40
N TRP A 104 -6.21 9.31 1.64
CA TRP A 104 -7.49 9.92 2.02
C TRP A 104 -7.32 11.43 2.13
N TYR A 105 -7.06 12.08 1.04
CA TYR A 105 -7.00 13.52 1.12
C TYR A 105 -8.32 14.12 0.67
N ASN A 106 -8.53 15.37 1.06
CA ASN A 106 -9.74 16.11 0.72
C ASN A 106 -11.00 15.44 1.19
N ARG A 107 -10.95 14.88 2.36
CA ARG A 107 -12.14 14.29 2.93
C ARG A 107 -13.24 15.30 3.06
N ALA A 108 -12.87 16.53 3.46
CA ALA A 108 -13.82 17.59 3.61
C ALA A 108 -14.42 18.03 2.29
N GLY A 109 -13.65 17.89 1.23
CA GLY A 109 -14.11 18.24 -0.10
C GLY A 109 -14.92 17.15 -0.76
N VAL A 110 -14.95 16.03 -0.13
CA VAL A 110 -15.71 14.90 -0.63
C VAL A 110 -17.06 14.83 0.08
#